data_107721493ea9fa17ba3ebb557b8bdaba
#
_entry.id   107721493ea9fa17ba3ebb557b8bdaba
#
_cell.length_a   1.000
_cell.length_b   1.000
_cell.length_c   1.000
_cell.angle_alpha   90.00
_cell.angle_beta   90.00
_cell.angle_gamma   90.00
#
_symmetry.space_group_name_H-M   'P 1'
#
loop_
_entity.id
_entity.type
_entity.pdbx_description
1 polymer ?
#
loop_
_entity_poly.entity_id
_entity_poly.type
_entity_poly.pdbx_seq_one_letter_code
_entity_poly.pdbx_strand_id
1 'polypeptide(L)' 'MCIGVPGQIRTIDGNQAKVDVCGIQRDVDLTLVGSCDENGQPRVGQWVLVHVGFAMSVIN' A
#
# COMPACT_ATOMS: atom_id res chain seq x y z
N MET A 1 -10.71 15.88 -9.69
CA MET A 1 -9.27 15.65 -9.55
C MET A 1 -9.03 14.55 -8.53
N CYS A 2 -8.25 13.58 -8.91
CA CYS A 2 -7.97 12.45 -8.03
C CYS A 2 -6.70 12.73 -7.25
N ILE A 3 -6.80 12.70 -5.95
CA ILE A 3 -5.66 12.89 -5.06
C ILE A 3 -5.48 11.60 -4.28
N GLY A 4 -4.26 11.06 -4.28
CA GLY A 4 -3.96 9.89 -3.49
C GLY A 4 -4.05 10.19 -2.00
N VAL A 5 -4.36 9.19 -1.21
CA VAL A 5 -4.39 9.30 0.24
C VAL A 5 -3.31 8.39 0.83
N PRO A 6 -2.63 8.83 1.89
CA PRO A 6 -1.62 7.98 2.52
C PRO A 6 -2.29 6.86 3.31
N GLY A 7 -1.71 5.67 3.23
CA GLY A 7 -2.17 4.54 4.01
C GLY A 7 -0.99 3.69 4.43
N GLN A 8 -1.12 3.04 5.58
CA GLN A 8 -0.07 2.19 6.11
C GLN A 8 -0.41 0.73 5.85
N ILE A 9 0.51 0.01 5.24
CA ILE A 9 0.33 -1.42 4.95
C ILE A 9 0.34 -2.20 6.26
N ARG A 10 -0.71 -2.97 6.49
CA ARG A 10 -0.83 -3.79 7.70
C ARG A 10 -0.50 -5.24 7.43
N THR A 11 -1.03 -5.80 6.34
CA THR A 11 -0.76 -7.18 5.94
C THR A 11 -0.66 -7.24 4.44
N ILE A 12 0.05 -8.24 3.93
CA ILE A 12 0.24 -8.44 2.50
C ILE A 12 -0.15 -9.88 2.17
N ASP A 13 -0.90 -10.03 1.07
CA ASP A 13 -1.29 -11.34 0.55
C ASP A 13 -1.09 -11.31 -0.97
N GLY A 14 0.03 -11.87 -1.43
CA GLY A 14 0.37 -11.82 -2.85
C GLY A 14 0.61 -10.39 -3.31
N ASN A 15 -0.15 -9.94 -4.30
CA ASN A 15 -0.07 -8.57 -4.82
C ASN A 15 -1.07 -7.62 -4.18
N GLN A 16 -1.79 -8.09 -3.16
CA GLN A 16 -2.76 -7.28 -2.46
C GLN A 16 -2.33 -7.07 -1.02
N ALA A 17 -2.80 -5.98 -0.44
CA ALA A 17 -2.49 -5.66 0.94
C ALA A 17 -3.70 -5.09 1.63
N LYS A 18 -3.76 -5.28 2.94
CA LYS A 18 -4.68 -4.54 3.80
C LYS A 18 -3.97 -3.28 4.22
N VAL A 19 -4.51 -2.15 3.86
CA VAL A 19 -3.92 -0.85 4.13
C VAL A 19 -4.85 -0.06 5.03
N ASP A 20 -4.29 0.51 6.08
CA ASP A 20 -5.04 1.33 7.03
C ASP A 20 -5.03 2.77 6.52
N VAL A 21 -6.21 3.25 6.15
CA VAL A 21 -6.42 4.61 5.68
C VAL A 21 -7.38 5.28 6.65
N CYS A 22 -6.89 6.23 7.43
CA CYS A 22 -7.70 6.98 8.40
C CYS A 22 -8.48 6.08 9.34
N GLY A 23 -7.87 4.97 9.78
CA GLY A 23 -8.50 4.03 10.69
C GLY A 23 -9.39 2.99 10.03
N ILE A 24 -9.51 3.04 8.71
CA ILE A 24 -10.32 2.07 7.95
C ILE A 24 -9.39 1.21 7.13
N GLN A 25 -9.54 -0.10 7.22
CA GLN A 25 -8.74 -1.02 6.43
C GLN A 25 -9.37 -1.22 5.07
N ARG A 26 -8.53 -1.14 4.04
CA ARG A 26 -8.96 -1.33 2.66
C ARG A 26 -8.04 -2.30 1.94
N ASP A 27 -8.61 -3.02 0.99
CA ASP A 27 -7.82 -3.88 0.11
C ASP A 27 -7.21 -3.03 -0.98
N VAL A 28 -5.89 -3.11 -1.13
CA VAL A 28 -5.15 -2.28 -2.07
C VAL A 28 -4.25 -3.19 -2.91
N ASP A 29 -4.21 -2.91 -4.22
CA ASP A 29 -3.37 -3.64 -5.16
C ASP A 29 -1.96 -3.06 -5.13
N LEU A 30 -0.96 -3.91 -4.94
CA LEU A 30 0.45 -3.51 -4.85
C LEU A 30 1.21 -3.70 -6.16
N THR A 31 0.52 -3.99 -7.27
CA THR A 31 1.19 -4.31 -8.53
C THR A 31 2.16 -3.21 -8.97
N LEU A 32 1.81 -1.94 -8.74
CA LEU A 32 2.63 -0.82 -9.18
C LEU A 32 3.88 -0.62 -8.35
N VAL A 33 3.84 -0.95 -7.07
CA VAL A 33 4.98 -0.73 -6.16
C VAL A 33 5.68 -2.01 -5.78
N GLY A 34 5.01 -3.16 -5.94
CA GLY A 34 5.55 -4.45 -5.52
C GLY A 34 5.27 -4.74 -4.06
N SER A 35 5.19 -6.02 -3.73
CA SER A 35 4.89 -6.45 -2.36
C SER A 35 6.14 -6.52 -1.47
N CYS A 36 7.33 -6.46 -2.07
CA CYS A 36 8.59 -6.53 -1.34
C CYS A 36 9.45 -5.32 -1.69
N ASP A 37 10.30 -4.91 -0.74
CA ASP A 37 11.24 -3.82 -0.97
C ASP A 37 12.50 -4.32 -1.69
N GLU A 38 13.51 -3.45 -1.80
CA GLU A 38 14.76 -3.76 -2.50
C GLU A 38 15.50 -4.93 -1.86
N ASN A 39 15.30 -5.16 -0.59
CA ASN A 39 15.98 -6.22 0.17
C ASN A 39 15.16 -7.51 0.21
N GLY A 40 14.04 -7.57 -0.51
CA GLY A 40 13.16 -8.72 -0.49
C GLY A 40 12.28 -8.82 0.74
N GLN A 41 12.25 -7.78 1.56
CA GLN A 41 11.41 -7.76 2.77
C GLN A 41 9.99 -7.31 2.41
N PRO A 42 8.97 -7.90 3.05
CA PRO A 42 7.60 -7.43 2.82
C PRO A 42 7.45 -5.96 3.22
N ARG A 43 6.60 -5.26 2.50
CA ARG A 43 6.38 -3.83 2.75
C ARG A 43 5.44 -3.56 3.93
N VAL A 44 5.21 -4.54 4.79
CA VAL A 44 4.36 -4.38 5.97
C VAL A 44 4.91 -3.26 6.84
N GLY A 45 4.03 -2.34 7.26
CA GLY A 45 4.41 -1.19 8.06
C GLY A 45 4.82 0.03 7.25
N GLN A 46 5.02 -0.11 5.95
CA GLN A 46 5.37 1.03 5.10
C GLN A 46 4.14 1.83 4.72
N TRP A 47 4.37 3.11 4.44
CA TRP A 47 3.31 4.00 3.98
C TRP A 47 3.30 4.05 2.47
N VAL A 48 2.11 4.02 1.90
CA VAL A 48 1.93 4.11 0.45
C VAL A 48 0.88 5.15 0.14
N LEU A 49 0.98 5.72 -1.06
CA LEU A 49 -0.03 6.63 -1.57
C LEU A 49 -1.06 5.78 -2.32
N VAL A 50 -2.30 5.80 -1.85
CA VAL A 50 -3.38 4.97 -2.38
C VAL A 50 -4.29 5.81 -3.26
N HIS A 51 -4.58 5.30 -4.46
CA HIS A 51 -5.46 5.97 -5.40
C HIS A 51 -6.27 4.91 -6.15
N VAL A 52 -7.59 4.99 -6.04
CA VAL A 52 -8.54 4.10 -6.72
C VAL A 52 -8.23 2.62 -6.45
N GLY A 53 -7.87 2.30 -5.21
CA GLY A 53 -7.58 0.92 -4.81
C GLY A 53 -6.22 0.41 -5.20
N PHE A 54 -5.34 1.27 -5.74
CA PHE A 54 -3.97 0.91 -6.09
C PHE A 54 -2.98 1.69 -5.24
N ALA A 55 -1.92 1.02 -4.82
CA ALA A 55 -0.78 1.71 -4.23
C ALA A 55 0.03 2.32 -5.38
N MET A 56 0.08 3.64 -5.45
CA MET A 56 0.72 4.35 -6.55
C MET A 56 2.22 4.54 -6.30
N SER A 57 2.60 4.78 -5.07
CA SER A 57 4.01 4.95 -4.72
C SER A 57 4.20 4.71 -3.23
N VAL A 58 5.42 4.38 -2.86
CA VAL A 58 5.81 4.24 -1.45
C VAL A 58 6.22 5.61 -0.95
N ILE A 59 5.72 5.98 0.22
CA ILE A 59 6.06 7.26 0.84
C ILE A 59 6.61 7.00 2.24
N ASN A 60 7.39 7.94 2.72
CA ASN A 60 7.96 7.89 4.07
C ASN A 60 7.11 8.67 5.05
#